data_da3323c2adf9ce104cfdce83c12a839c
#
_entry.id   da3323c2adf9ce104cfdce83c12a839c
#
_cell.length_a   1.000
_cell.length_b   1.000
_cell.length_c   1.000
_cell.angle_alpha   90.00
_cell.angle_beta   90.00
_cell.angle_gamma   90.00
#
_symmetry.space_group_name_H-M   'P 1'
#
loop_
_entity.id
_entity.type
_entity.pdbx_description
1 polymer ?
#
loop_
_entity_poly.entity_id
_entity_poly.type
_entity_poly.pdbx_seq_one_letter_code
_entity_poly.pdbx_strand_id
1 'polypeptide(L)'
;APAGVTVDNEIFGYPVPSLDEIPAGEYWVQGLIHKYETFDLKTGHRVKLPMDRGEGQHWHSAPGNYYSTPKKVTLDPKKRKTVQITLDQVIPAIAEPEDTKYVKHIRIQSKLLTEFWGRPMYLGAHVLLPEGYDEHPDSRFPLMIFHGHFPKDFGGFRIEPPDPDL
;
A
#
# COMPACT_ATOMS: atom_id res chain seq x y z
N ALA A 1 -19.92 -9.92 10.28
CA ALA A 1 -18.65 -10.58 9.98
C ALA A 1 -18.78 -11.20 8.60
N PRO A 2 -17.81 -11.09 7.72
CA PRO A 2 -17.85 -11.80 6.45
C PRO A 2 -17.89 -13.31 6.74
N ALA A 3 -18.68 -14.05 5.98
CA ALA A 3 -18.71 -15.50 6.06
C ALA A 3 -17.31 -16.05 5.81
N GLY A 4 -16.89 -17.06 6.55
CA GLY A 4 -15.61 -17.70 6.34
C GLY A 4 -15.54 -18.32 4.94
N VAL A 5 -14.34 -18.38 4.37
CA VAL A 5 -14.05 -19.06 3.13
C VAL A 5 -13.31 -20.34 3.45
N THR A 6 -13.71 -21.44 2.85
CA THR A 6 -12.95 -22.71 2.92
C THR A 6 -12.00 -22.78 1.74
N VAL A 7 -10.73 -22.96 2.03
CA VAL A 7 -9.70 -23.27 1.02
C VAL A 7 -9.56 -24.79 0.98
N ASP A 8 -9.74 -25.39 -0.17
CA ASP A 8 -9.66 -26.84 -0.42
C ASP A 8 -8.79 -27.12 -1.65
N ASN A 9 -8.81 -28.38 -2.11
CA ASN A 9 -7.97 -28.82 -3.22
C ASN A 9 -8.37 -28.26 -4.60
N GLU A 10 -9.52 -27.57 -4.70
CA GLU A 10 -9.95 -26.93 -5.95
C GLU A 10 -9.32 -25.55 -6.12
N ILE A 11 -8.70 -25.02 -5.07
CA ILE A 11 -8.04 -23.72 -5.12
C ILE A 11 -6.59 -23.89 -5.52
N PHE A 12 -6.20 -23.15 -6.57
CA PHE A 12 -4.83 -23.15 -7.08
C PHE A 12 -3.83 -22.76 -5.98
N GLY A 13 -2.77 -23.54 -5.86
CA GLY A 13 -1.70 -23.35 -4.89
C GLY A 13 -0.31 -23.22 -5.51
N TYR A 14 0.62 -22.70 -4.75
CA TYR A 14 2.04 -22.65 -5.01
C TYR A 14 2.78 -22.87 -3.69
N PRO A 15 3.88 -23.65 -3.62
CA PRO A 15 4.60 -24.32 -4.70
C PRO A 15 3.99 -25.66 -5.15
N VAL A 16 2.93 -26.11 -4.52
CA VAL A 16 2.24 -27.36 -4.86
C VAL A 16 0.83 -27.05 -5.35
N PRO A 17 0.33 -27.77 -6.36
CA PRO A 17 -0.97 -27.49 -6.98
C PRO A 17 -2.16 -27.94 -6.13
N SER A 18 -1.95 -28.77 -5.12
CA SER A 18 -2.98 -29.33 -4.25
C SER A 18 -2.54 -29.40 -2.80
N LEU A 19 -3.46 -29.21 -1.87
CA LEU A 19 -3.22 -29.44 -0.45
C LEU A 19 -2.86 -30.91 -0.13
N ASP A 20 -3.30 -31.84 -0.97
CA ASP A 20 -2.98 -33.26 -0.82
C ASP A 20 -1.49 -33.60 -1.10
N GLU A 21 -0.78 -32.70 -1.78
CA GLU A 21 0.64 -32.83 -2.08
C GLU A 21 1.56 -32.22 -1.01
N ILE A 22 0.98 -31.54 -0.01
CA ILE A 22 1.77 -30.98 1.10
C ILE A 22 2.30 -32.16 1.95
N PRO A 23 3.61 -32.25 2.17
CA PRO A 23 4.15 -33.28 3.06
C PRO A 23 3.58 -33.19 4.48
N ALA A 24 3.35 -34.32 5.13
CA ALA A 24 2.94 -34.29 6.53
C ALA A 24 4.05 -33.69 7.40
N GLY A 25 3.69 -32.75 8.27
CA GLY A 25 4.67 -32.05 9.10
C GLY A 25 4.11 -30.85 9.86
N GLU A 26 4.98 -30.11 10.50
CA GLU A 26 4.66 -28.86 11.18
C GLU A 26 4.90 -27.68 10.25
N TYR A 27 3.94 -26.76 10.21
CA TYR A 27 3.95 -25.59 9.34
C TYR A 27 3.54 -24.34 10.10
N TRP A 28 4.05 -23.19 9.66
CA TRP A 28 3.49 -21.90 10.02
C TRP A 28 2.52 -21.47 8.93
N VAL A 29 1.27 -21.27 9.29
CA VAL A 29 0.20 -20.87 8.36
C VAL A 29 -0.27 -19.47 8.71
N GLN A 30 -0.40 -18.65 7.68
CA GLN A 30 -0.92 -17.29 7.78
C GLN A 30 -1.97 -17.06 6.70
N GLY A 31 -3.05 -16.40 7.06
CA GLY A 31 -4.07 -15.95 6.11
C GLY A 31 -3.88 -14.49 5.75
N LEU A 32 -4.22 -14.15 4.52
CA LEU A 32 -4.19 -12.81 3.99
C LEU A 32 -5.34 -12.61 3.01
N ILE A 33 -5.99 -11.43 3.06
CA ILE A 33 -6.96 -10.98 2.05
C ILE A 33 -6.47 -9.67 1.45
N HIS A 34 -6.26 -9.66 0.15
CA HIS A 34 -6.10 -8.45 -0.63
C HIS A 34 -7.46 -7.78 -0.80
N LYS A 35 -7.58 -6.56 -0.29
CA LYS A 35 -8.77 -5.75 -0.48
C LYS A 35 -8.68 -4.98 -1.78
N TYR A 36 -9.73 -5.08 -2.60
CA TYR A 36 -9.86 -4.35 -3.85
C TYR A 36 -11.00 -3.35 -3.74
N GLU A 37 -10.80 -2.17 -4.31
CA GLU A 37 -11.86 -1.20 -4.56
C GLU A 37 -12.35 -1.27 -6.00
N THR A 38 -13.63 -0.96 -6.17
CA THR A 38 -14.25 -0.85 -7.49
C THR A 38 -14.28 0.61 -7.91
N PHE A 39 -13.84 0.86 -9.13
CA PHE A 39 -13.84 2.17 -9.77
C PHE A 39 -14.68 2.13 -11.04
N ASP A 40 -15.58 3.11 -11.16
CA ASP A 40 -16.35 3.35 -12.39
C ASP A 40 -15.66 4.49 -13.14
N LEU A 41 -14.98 4.18 -14.23
CA LEU A 41 -14.20 5.12 -15.00
C LEU A 41 -15.10 5.98 -15.91
N LYS A 42 -14.67 7.20 -16.20
CA LYS A 42 -15.34 8.09 -17.19
C LYS A 42 -15.58 7.42 -18.55
N THR A 43 -14.72 6.46 -18.91
CA THR A 43 -14.84 5.68 -20.15
C THR A 43 -15.98 4.65 -20.12
N GLY A 44 -16.70 4.53 -19.01
CA GLY A 44 -17.74 3.53 -18.80
C GLY A 44 -17.22 2.15 -18.36
N HIS A 45 -15.92 1.96 -18.24
CA HIS A 45 -15.35 0.73 -17.72
C HIS A 45 -15.38 0.68 -16.20
N ARG A 46 -15.60 -0.50 -15.67
CA ARG A 46 -15.50 -0.80 -14.25
C ARG A 46 -14.26 -1.64 -13.98
N VAL A 47 -13.39 -1.18 -13.11
CA VAL A 47 -12.14 -1.86 -12.74
C VAL A 47 -12.07 -2.09 -11.24
N LYS A 48 -11.36 -3.14 -10.83
CA LYS A 48 -11.04 -3.40 -9.42
C LYS A 48 -9.54 -3.27 -9.23
N LEU A 49 -9.14 -2.45 -8.27
CA LEU A 49 -7.75 -2.17 -7.96
C LEU A 49 -7.48 -2.33 -6.47
N PRO A 50 -6.27 -2.77 -6.08
CA PRO A 50 -5.88 -2.84 -4.69
C PRO A 50 -5.81 -1.45 -4.06
N MET A 51 -5.97 -1.42 -2.75
CA MET A 51 -6.06 -0.22 -1.93
C MET A 51 -4.68 0.21 -1.43
N ASP A 52 -3.70 0.38 -2.30
CA ASP A 52 -2.40 0.87 -1.89
C ASP A 52 -1.97 2.10 -2.65
N ARG A 53 -0.85 2.68 -2.23
CA ARG A 53 -0.13 3.71 -2.97
C ARG A 53 1.00 3.02 -3.71
N GLY A 54 0.91 2.94 -5.02
CA GLY A 54 1.95 2.38 -5.85
C GLY A 54 1.48 1.25 -6.73
N GLU A 55 2.28 0.22 -6.88
CA GLU A 55 2.05 -0.84 -7.86
C GLU A 55 1.03 -1.90 -7.45
N GLY A 56 0.49 -1.81 -6.25
CA GLY A 56 -0.55 -2.73 -5.76
C GLY A 56 -0.08 -4.14 -5.45
N GLN A 57 1.22 -4.37 -5.44
CA GLN A 57 1.80 -5.71 -5.27
C GLN A 57 2.26 -6.01 -3.84
N HIS A 58 2.39 -4.98 -3.03
CA HIS A 58 2.92 -5.10 -1.68
C HIS A 58 1.80 -5.33 -0.67
N TRP A 59 1.31 -6.56 -0.62
CA TRP A 59 0.23 -6.96 0.27
C TRP A 59 0.47 -6.57 1.75
N HIS A 60 1.73 -6.60 2.18
CA HIS A 60 2.14 -6.31 3.56
C HIS A 60 2.14 -4.83 3.92
N SER A 61 2.03 -3.95 2.95
CA SER A 61 1.96 -2.50 3.14
C SER A 61 0.69 -1.86 2.57
N ALA A 62 -0.15 -2.64 1.89
CA ALA A 62 -1.39 -2.13 1.30
C ALA A 62 -2.45 -1.87 2.38
N PRO A 63 -2.84 -0.60 2.62
CA PRO A 63 -3.80 -0.25 3.65
C PRO A 63 -5.14 -0.97 3.48
N GLY A 64 -5.68 -1.46 4.60
CA GLY A 64 -6.97 -2.12 4.63
C GLY A 64 -6.95 -3.61 4.29
N ASN A 65 -5.81 -4.18 3.89
CA ASN A 65 -5.67 -5.62 3.79
C ASN A 65 -5.81 -6.29 5.15
N TYR A 66 -6.50 -7.42 5.20
CA TYR A 66 -6.65 -8.22 6.41
C TYR A 66 -5.64 -9.35 6.43
N TYR A 67 -5.08 -9.61 7.59
CA TYR A 67 -4.16 -10.73 7.78
C TYR A 67 -4.31 -11.35 9.17
N SER A 68 -3.79 -12.56 9.34
CA SER A 68 -3.68 -13.21 10.64
C SER A 68 -2.25 -13.15 11.16
N THR A 69 -2.07 -13.33 12.45
CA THR A 69 -0.78 -13.74 12.97
C THR A 69 -0.44 -15.16 12.47
N PRO A 70 0.83 -15.47 12.19
CA PRO A 70 1.24 -16.82 11.84
C PRO A 70 0.89 -17.80 12.95
N LYS A 71 0.30 -18.94 12.58
CA LYS A 71 -0.11 -20.00 13.51
C LYS A 71 0.65 -21.30 13.19
N LYS A 72 1.29 -21.87 14.20
CA LYS A 72 1.93 -23.18 14.05
C LYS A 72 0.87 -24.28 14.04
N VAL A 73 0.87 -25.11 13.03
CA VAL A 73 -0.10 -26.20 12.82
C VAL A 73 0.60 -27.47 12.34
N THR A 74 0.03 -28.61 12.69
CA THR A 74 0.45 -29.90 12.12
C THR A 74 -0.51 -30.25 11.00
N LEU A 75 0.01 -30.38 9.78
CA LEU A 75 -0.72 -30.82 8.61
C LEU A 75 -0.39 -32.27 8.29
N ASP A 76 -1.41 -33.02 7.94
CA ASP A 76 -1.30 -34.39 7.43
C ASP A 76 -2.43 -34.56 6.39
N PRO A 77 -2.11 -34.59 5.10
CA PRO A 77 -3.13 -34.70 4.04
C PRO A 77 -4.01 -35.97 4.16
N LYS A 78 -3.49 -37.01 4.80
CA LYS A 78 -4.23 -38.25 5.04
C LYS A 78 -5.28 -38.11 6.15
N LYS A 79 -5.10 -37.12 7.02
CA LYS A 79 -6.01 -36.82 8.12
C LYS A 79 -6.78 -35.57 7.78
N ARG A 80 -7.90 -35.68 7.09
CA ARG A 80 -8.76 -34.55 6.72
C ARG A 80 -9.14 -33.71 7.96
N LYS A 81 -8.29 -32.74 8.30
CA LYS A 81 -8.46 -31.83 9.44
C LYS A 81 -8.57 -30.40 8.94
N THR A 82 -9.63 -29.72 9.29
CA THR A 82 -9.79 -28.30 9.02
C THR A 82 -8.93 -27.49 10.00
N VAL A 83 -8.10 -26.58 9.46
CA VAL A 83 -7.38 -25.57 10.22
C VAL A 83 -8.11 -24.26 10.08
N GLN A 84 -8.56 -23.71 11.21
CA GLN A 84 -9.21 -22.42 11.25
C GLN A 84 -8.18 -21.31 11.47
N ILE A 85 -8.17 -20.32 10.58
CA ILE A 85 -7.36 -19.11 10.65
C ILE A 85 -8.31 -17.91 10.70
N THR A 86 -8.11 -17.04 11.66
CA THR A 86 -8.91 -15.79 11.80
C THR A 86 -8.05 -14.62 11.34
N LEU A 87 -8.56 -13.80 10.43
CA LEU A 87 -7.93 -12.58 9.96
C LEU A 87 -8.40 -11.42 10.82
N ASP A 88 -7.71 -11.16 11.90
CA ASP A 88 -8.03 -10.16 12.93
C ASP A 88 -7.16 -8.92 12.91
N GLN A 89 -6.16 -8.91 12.02
CA GLN A 89 -5.26 -7.78 11.82
C GLN A 89 -5.63 -7.04 10.53
N VAL A 90 -5.43 -5.72 10.54
CA VAL A 90 -5.64 -4.85 9.38
C VAL A 90 -4.39 -4.01 9.18
N ILE A 91 -3.93 -3.92 7.94
CA ILE A 91 -2.83 -3.00 7.61
C ILE A 91 -3.36 -1.56 7.74
N PRO A 92 -2.72 -0.73 8.57
CA PRO A 92 -3.22 0.61 8.87
C PRO A 92 -3.13 1.53 7.65
N ALA A 93 -3.90 2.61 7.68
CA ALA A 93 -3.75 3.68 6.70
C ALA A 93 -2.34 4.28 6.77
N ILE A 94 -1.84 4.72 5.62
CA ILE A 94 -0.56 5.44 5.56
C ILE A 94 -0.78 6.80 6.21
N ALA A 95 0.02 7.12 7.21
CA ALA A 95 -0.01 8.42 7.84
C ALA A 95 0.36 9.52 6.82
N GLU A 96 -0.34 10.63 6.86
CA GLU A 96 0.08 11.80 6.11
C GLU A 96 1.37 12.34 6.78
N PRO A 97 2.40 12.66 5.99
CA PRO A 97 3.64 13.20 6.53
C PRO A 97 3.42 14.60 7.10
N GLU A 98 4.12 14.91 8.18
CA GLU A 98 4.07 16.23 8.79
C GLU A 98 5.06 17.19 8.10
N ASP A 99 4.66 18.44 7.99
CA ASP A 99 5.54 19.49 7.49
C ASP A 99 6.67 19.77 8.48
N THR A 100 7.87 19.92 7.95
CA THR A 100 9.00 20.45 8.71
C THR A 100 9.29 21.91 8.31
N LYS A 101 10.34 22.51 8.87
CA LYS A 101 10.78 23.84 8.44
C LYS A 101 11.08 23.89 6.94
N TYR A 102 11.78 22.88 6.43
CA TYR A 102 12.28 22.85 5.06
C TYR A 102 11.48 21.99 4.11
N VAL A 103 10.75 20.98 4.60
CA VAL A 103 9.96 20.08 3.78
C VAL A 103 8.48 20.35 3.97
N LYS A 104 7.80 20.69 2.88
CA LYS A 104 6.35 20.92 2.85
C LYS A 104 5.67 19.85 2.00
N HIS A 105 4.47 19.46 2.43
CA HIS A 105 3.68 18.45 1.75
C HIS A 105 2.46 19.11 1.13
N ILE A 106 2.40 19.07 -0.20
CA ILE A 106 1.30 19.64 -0.95
C ILE A 106 0.38 18.52 -1.41
N ARG A 107 -0.91 18.74 -1.23
CA ARG A 107 -1.95 17.86 -1.73
C ARG A 107 -2.98 18.67 -2.50
N ILE A 108 -3.06 18.40 -3.80
CA ILE A 108 -3.92 19.16 -4.72
C ILE A 108 -4.93 18.20 -5.34
N GLN A 109 -6.22 18.51 -5.22
CA GLN A 109 -7.23 17.74 -5.93
C GLN A 109 -7.12 17.99 -7.43
N SER A 110 -6.89 16.94 -8.20
CA SER A 110 -6.86 17.01 -9.66
C SER A 110 -8.26 16.91 -10.22
N LYS A 111 -8.72 17.96 -10.90
CA LYS A 111 -10.02 17.94 -11.59
C LYS A 111 -10.09 16.85 -12.65
N LEU A 112 -9.05 16.69 -13.47
CA LEU A 112 -8.99 15.71 -14.56
C LEU A 112 -8.99 14.28 -14.03
N LEU A 113 -8.19 13.99 -13.01
CA LEU A 113 -8.16 12.66 -12.41
C LEU A 113 -9.46 12.35 -11.67
N THR A 114 -10.02 13.32 -10.96
CA THR A 114 -11.31 13.17 -10.28
C THR A 114 -12.41 12.82 -11.28
N GLU A 115 -12.46 13.50 -12.41
CA GLU A 115 -13.43 13.23 -13.47
C GLU A 115 -13.21 11.84 -14.10
N PHE A 116 -11.96 11.46 -14.34
CA PHE A 116 -11.63 10.16 -14.94
C PHE A 116 -11.96 8.98 -14.00
N TRP A 117 -11.63 9.09 -12.72
CA TRP A 117 -11.82 8.03 -11.74
C TRP A 117 -13.21 8.00 -11.08
N GLY A 118 -14.05 9.01 -11.35
CA GLY A 118 -15.40 9.14 -10.78
C GLY A 118 -15.43 9.42 -9.28
N ARG A 119 -14.32 9.82 -8.69
CA ARG A 119 -14.19 10.17 -7.26
C ARG A 119 -13.05 11.17 -7.03
N PRO A 120 -13.01 11.88 -5.88
CA PRO A 120 -11.93 12.82 -5.59
C PRO A 120 -10.55 12.15 -5.66
N MET A 121 -9.70 12.65 -6.55
CA MET A 121 -8.33 12.20 -6.74
C MET A 121 -7.36 13.34 -6.54
N TYR A 122 -6.25 13.05 -5.87
CA TYR A 122 -5.28 14.04 -5.44
C TYR A 122 -3.91 13.74 -6.01
N LEU A 123 -3.17 14.81 -6.32
CA LEU A 123 -1.74 14.80 -6.58
C LEU A 123 -1.02 15.21 -5.31
N GLY A 124 -0.01 14.47 -4.93
CA GLY A 124 0.88 14.81 -3.83
C GLY A 124 2.22 15.31 -4.37
N ALA A 125 2.81 16.28 -3.66
CA ALA A 125 4.17 16.70 -3.90
C ALA A 125 4.86 16.99 -2.56
N HIS A 126 6.12 16.62 -2.48
CA HIS A 126 7.02 17.04 -1.42
C HIS A 126 7.83 18.22 -1.95
N VAL A 127 7.88 19.30 -1.20
CA VAL A 127 8.61 20.52 -1.59
C VAL A 127 9.72 20.75 -0.60
N LEU A 128 10.96 20.71 -1.07
CA LEU A 128 12.12 21.10 -0.29
C LEU A 128 12.35 22.60 -0.48
N LEU A 129 12.31 23.35 0.61
CA LEU A 129 12.56 24.78 0.63
C LEU A 129 14.03 25.06 0.84
N PRO A 130 14.61 26.07 0.16
CA PRO A 130 15.97 26.48 0.44
C PRO A 130 16.08 27.17 1.81
N GLU A 131 17.30 27.21 2.33
CA GLU A 131 17.59 27.98 3.52
C GLU A 131 17.26 29.47 3.30
N GLY A 132 16.72 30.13 4.32
CA GLY A 132 16.32 31.52 4.25
C GLY A 132 15.06 31.81 3.45
N TYR A 133 14.31 30.79 3.02
CA TYR A 133 13.08 30.97 2.23
C TYR A 133 12.07 31.90 2.93
N ASP A 134 11.84 31.68 4.21
CA ASP A 134 10.87 32.46 5.00
C ASP A 134 11.38 33.89 5.31
N GLU A 135 12.70 34.10 5.25
CA GLU A 135 13.35 35.38 5.51
C GLU A 135 13.32 36.31 4.28
N HIS A 136 13.05 35.73 3.12
CA HIS A 136 13.07 36.47 1.82
C HIS A 136 11.76 36.27 1.05
N PRO A 137 10.60 36.75 1.58
CA PRO A 137 9.28 36.47 1.00
C PRO A 137 9.08 37.05 -0.42
N ASP A 138 9.82 38.10 -0.75
CA ASP A 138 9.76 38.74 -2.09
C ASP A 138 10.72 38.08 -3.10
N SER A 139 11.57 37.18 -2.66
CA SER A 139 12.52 36.48 -3.53
C SER A 139 11.83 35.38 -4.31
N ARG A 140 12.27 35.21 -5.57
CA ARG A 140 11.82 34.11 -6.41
C ARG A 140 12.97 33.13 -6.58
N PHE A 141 12.75 31.92 -6.11
CA PHE A 141 13.71 30.83 -6.23
C PHE A 141 13.42 30.02 -7.48
N PRO A 142 14.45 29.47 -8.14
CA PRO A 142 14.24 28.53 -9.24
C PRO A 142 13.51 27.29 -8.74
N LEU A 143 12.55 26.81 -9.54
CA LEU A 143 11.82 25.57 -9.24
C LEU A 143 12.45 24.43 -10.01
N MET A 144 12.92 23.43 -9.29
CA MET A 144 13.31 22.14 -9.87
C MET A 144 12.22 21.11 -9.56
N ILE A 145 11.68 20.46 -10.60
CA ILE A 145 10.72 19.38 -10.45
C ILE A 145 11.43 18.06 -10.72
N PHE A 146 11.45 17.20 -9.71
CA PHE A 146 11.94 15.84 -9.84
C PHE A 146 10.77 14.89 -9.87
N HIS A 147 10.66 14.10 -10.92
CA HIS A 147 9.62 13.09 -11.07
C HIS A 147 10.29 11.71 -11.15
N GLY A 148 9.98 10.86 -10.18
CA GLY A 148 10.49 9.50 -10.11
C GLY A 148 9.37 8.46 -10.05
N HIS A 149 9.76 7.20 -9.97
CA HIS A 149 8.84 6.07 -9.88
C HIS A 149 8.31 5.93 -8.45
N PHE A 150 7.16 6.52 -8.16
CA PHE A 150 6.45 6.45 -6.89
C PHE A 150 7.33 6.59 -5.63
N PRO A 151 8.12 7.66 -5.49
CA PRO A 151 8.91 7.86 -4.30
C PRO A 151 7.97 8.08 -3.10
N LYS A 152 8.27 7.43 -1.99
CA LYS A 152 7.50 7.59 -0.74
C LYS A 152 7.95 8.83 0.03
N ASP A 153 9.17 9.28 -0.21
CA ASP A 153 9.82 10.37 0.49
C ASP A 153 10.95 10.96 -0.37
N PHE A 154 11.66 11.91 0.18
CA PHE A 154 12.91 12.42 -0.36
C PHE A 154 14.08 11.49 -0.02
N GLY A 155 14.07 10.28 -0.55
CA GLY A 155 15.18 9.35 -0.31
C GLY A 155 16.55 10.01 -0.58
N GLY A 156 17.37 10.08 0.46
CA GLY A 156 18.70 10.68 0.38
C GLY A 156 18.78 12.18 0.71
N PHE A 157 17.66 12.89 0.87
CA PHE A 157 17.66 14.27 1.35
C PHE A 157 17.74 14.34 2.86
N ARG A 158 18.49 15.30 3.37
CA ARG A 158 18.44 15.69 4.77
C ARG A 158 17.22 16.56 5.00
N ILE A 159 16.51 16.29 6.08
CA ILE A 159 15.32 17.05 6.42
C ILE A 159 15.70 18.27 7.28
N GLU A 160 16.68 18.12 8.18
CA GLU A 160 17.16 19.17 9.08
C GLU A 160 18.58 18.89 9.54
N PRO A 161 19.47 19.87 9.41
CA PRO A 161 19.39 21.04 8.52
C PRO A 161 19.47 20.63 7.06
N PRO A 162 19.09 21.50 6.12
CA PRO A 162 19.26 21.21 4.70
C PRO A 162 20.73 21.01 4.39
N ASP A 163 21.01 20.26 3.34
CA ASP A 163 22.38 20.06 2.87
C ASP A 163 22.95 21.41 2.42
N PRO A 164 24.09 21.89 2.99
CA PRO A 164 24.65 23.17 2.60
C PRO A 164 25.15 23.21 1.15
N ASP A 165 25.30 22.04 0.51
CA ASP A 165 25.72 21.92 -0.89
C ASP A 165 24.54 21.90 -1.87
N LEU A 166 23.29 22.01 -1.37
CA LEU A 166 22.07 22.21 -2.15
C LEU A 166 21.67 23.67 -2.16
#